data_4be37c8fdc22013757bd6da9535a12a7
#
_entry.id   4be37c8fdc22013757bd6da9535a12a7
#
_cell.length_a   1.000
_cell.length_b   1.000
_cell.length_c   1.000
_cell.angle_alpha   90.00
_cell.angle_beta   90.00
_cell.angle_gamma   90.00
#
_symmetry.space_group_name_H-M   'P 1'
#
loop_
_entity.id
_entity.type
_entity.pdbx_description
1 polymer ?
#
loop_
_entity_poly.entity_id
_entity_poly.type
_entity_poly.pdbx_seq_one_letter_code
_entity_poly.pdbx_strand_id
1 'polypeptide(L)'
;LRSLEDEEQNSAVINAEVLTFARMAHRVSSEVGGSNKTVLSNCGKSMLIYSILSNKKNNLKFLGKSESNIDMVMTQITELKKHGVTLENLKTLMEQVGENDLYLENKLQDIYTVYSKFQEKIVNNYVDENDALTILESQLDATDMFKNTEIYIDEFVGFTKQEYAVIAKLLKQASKVTITVTSNSMEKTDEASNDIFFSNKETIEKILRIAKETKTAVEEPVFLEKIYRFKSKELNHIERNLYNFPYKKYDGSVENLSLFL
;
A
#
# COMPACT_ATOMS: atom_id res chain seq x y z
N LEU A 1 0.42 -8.09 20.49
CA LEU A 1 1.26 -9.04 21.25
C LEU A 1 0.90 -9.08 22.73
N ARG A 2 0.62 -7.95 23.40
CA ARG A 2 0.20 -7.94 24.82
C ARG A 2 -1.08 -8.74 25.10
N SER A 3 -1.95 -8.92 24.13
CA SER A 3 -3.18 -9.73 24.28
C SER A 3 -2.95 -11.25 24.21
N LEU A 4 -1.72 -11.67 23.87
CA LEU A 4 -1.31 -13.06 23.82
C LEU A 4 -0.47 -13.45 25.05
N GLU A 5 -0.22 -12.50 25.95
CA GLU A 5 0.42 -12.75 27.24
C GLU A 5 -0.66 -13.27 28.20
N ASP A 6 -0.54 -14.49 28.67
CA ASP A 6 -1.34 -14.99 29.79
C ASP A 6 -1.00 -14.16 31.04
N GLU A 7 -2.00 -13.90 31.90
CA GLU A 7 -1.87 -13.07 33.09
C GLU A 7 -0.86 -13.63 34.15
N GLU A 8 -0.30 -14.80 33.92
CA GLU A 8 0.70 -15.43 34.78
C GLU A 8 2.09 -15.44 34.15
N GLN A 9 2.87 -14.41 34.54
CA GLN A 9 4.34 -14.35 34.63
C GLN A 9 5.19 -14.94 33.47
N ASN A 10 5.86 -14.09 32.72
CA ASN A 10 7.01 -14.42 31.84
C ASN A 10 6.73 -15.26 30.59
N SER A 11 5.64 -15.04 29.90
CA SER A 11 5.42 -15.70 28.61
C SER A 11 6.10 -14.95 27.46
N ALA A 12 7.11 -15.55 26.89
CA ALA A 12 7.65 -15.13 25.60
C ALA A 12 6.78 -15.74 24.49
N VAL A 13 6.20 -14.94 23.63
CA VAL A 13 5.52 -15.44 22.43
C VAL A 13 6.57 -15.79 21.38
N ILE A 14 6.84 -17.07 21.22
CA ILE A 14 7.86 -17.58 20.29
C ILE A 14 7.30 -17.72 18.88
N ASN A 15 5.98 -17.92 18.73
CA ASN A 15 5.33 -18.30 17.48
C ASN A 15 4.57 -17.14 16.81
N ALA A 16 4.77 -15.90 17.23
CA ALA A 16 4.16 -14.74 16.59
C ALA A 16 5.21 -13.68 16.24
N GLU A 17 5.13 -13.14 15.04
CA GLU A 17 6.04 -12.12 14.54
C GLU A 17 5.23 -10.95 13.96
N VAL A 18 5.65 -9.72 14.24
CA VAL A 18 5.07 -8.51 13.66
C VAL A 18 5.98 -7.98 12.56
N LEU A 19 5.46 -7.94 11.35
CA LEU A 19 6.20 -7.54 10.15
C LEU A 19 5.48 -6.41 9.43
N THR A 20 6.23 -5.48 8.87
CA THR A 20 5.77 -4.67 7.76
C THR A 20 5.94 -5.44 6.46
N PHE A 21 5.26 -5.04 5.38
CA PHE A 21 5.46 -5.66 4.07
C PHE A 21 6.93 -5.65 3.63
N ALA A 22 7.67 -4.57 3.90
CA ALA A 22 9.09 -4.47 3.59
C ALA A 22 9.94 -5.49 4.40
N ARG A 23 9.64 -5.67 5.69
CA ARG A 23 10.33 -6.67 6.51
C ARG A 23 9.99 -8.10 6.10
N MET A 24 8.73 -8.34 5.69
CA MET A 24 8.31 -9.62 5.12
C MET A 24 9.11 -9.92 3.84
N ALA A 25 9.26 -8.95 2.94
CA ALA A 25 10.06 -9.10 1.73
C ALA A 25 11.50 -9.50 2.03
N HIS A 26 12.13 -8.82 3.00
CA HIS A 26 13.48 -9.17 3.42
C HIS A 26 13.58 -10.59 4.01
N ARG A 27 12.60 -10.98 4.84
CA ARG A 27 12.58 -12.30 5.48
C ARG A 27 12.43 -13.43 4.45
N VAL A 28 11.45 -13.30 3.53
CA VAL A 28 11.25 -14.29 2.47
C VAL A 28 12.48 -14.37 1.56
N SER A 29 13.06 -13.23 1.15
CA SER A 29 14.28 -13.21 0.35
C SER A 29 15.46 -13.88 1.05
N SER A 30 15.56 -13.79 2.37
CA SER A 30 16.62 -14.45 3.14
C SER A 30 16.43 -15.96 3.18
N GLU A 31 15.19 -16.45 3.17
CA GLU A 31 14.88 -17.89 3.18
C GLU A 31 15.03 -18.52 1.80
N VAL A 32 14.49 -17.89 0.78
CA VAL A 32 14.50 -18.42 -0.60
C VAL A 32 15.89 -18.33 -1.25
N GLY A 33 16.83 -17.62 -0.63
CA GLY A 33 18.14 -17.33 -1.21
C GLY A 33 18.07 -16.08 -2.07
N GLY A 34 17.85 -14.94 -1.42
CA GLY A 34 17.72 -13.64 -2.07
C GLY A 34 18.93 -13.23 -2.90
N SER A 35 18.69 -12.31 -3.81
CA SER A 35 19.74 -11.78 -4.69
C SER A 35 20.86 -11.11 -3.86
N ASN A 36 22.11 -11.40 -4.15
CA ASN A 36 23.29 -10.70 -3.59
C ASN A 36 23.38 -9.23 -4.05
N LYS A 37 22.31 -8.67 -4.62
CA LYS A 37 22.28 -7.31 -5.12
C LYS A 37 22.19 -6.32 -3.98
N THR A 38 22.90 -5.22 -4.10
CA THR A 38 22.89 -4.14 -3.13
C THR A 38 21.58 -3.34 -3.22
N VAL A 39 20.96 -3.06 -2.07
CA VAL A 39 19.80 -2.15 -2.04
C VAL A 39 20.25 -0.73 -2.40
N LEU A 40 19.59 -0.13 -3.38
CA LEU A 40 19.88 1.19 -3.86
C LEU A 40 19.31 2.25 -2.90
N SER A 41 20.20 3.01 -2.25
CA SER A 41 19.80 4.11 -1.37
C SER A 41 19.17 5.27 -2.15
N ASN A 42 18.43 6.15 -1.47
CA ASN A 42 17.85 7.34 -2.09
C ASN A 42 18.94 8.25 -2.73
N CYS A 43 20.09 8.38 -2.09
CA CYS A 43 21.24 9.09 -2.65
C CYS A 43 21.71 8.43 -3.95
N GLY A 44 21.85 7.10 -3.96
CA GLY A 44 22.20 6.34 -5.16
C GLY A 44 21.18 6.51 -6.30
N LYS A 45 19.88 6.52 -5.97
CA LYS A 45 18.79 6.79 -6.94
C LYS A 45 18.95 8.19 -7.54
N SER A 46 19.13 9.22 -6.70
CA SER A 46 19.32 10.60 -7.14
C SER A 46 20.54 10.74 -8.07
N MET A 47 21.65 10.08 -7.73
CA MET A 47 22.86 10.09 -8.57
C MET A 47 22.63 9.42 -9.93
N LEU A 48 21.91 8.29 -9.97
CA LEU A 48 21.57 7.62 -11.21
C LEU A 48 20.65 8.47 -12.08
N ILE A 49 19.60 9.06 -11.49
CA ILE A 49 18.68 9.96 -12.20
C ILE A 49 19.41 11.18 -12.71
N TYR A 50 20.26 11.81 -11.90
CA TYR A 50 21.09 12.92 -12.34
C TYR A 50 21.96 12.54 -13.57
N SER A 51 22.62 11.38 -13.51
CA SER A 51 23.42 10.86 -14.62
C SER A 51 22.60 10.68 -15.91
N ILE A 52 21.33 10.23 -15.78
CA ILE A 52 20.45 10.05 -16.92
C ILE A 52 19.98 11.40 -17.47
N LEU A 53 19.53 12.32 -16.62
CA LEU A 53 19.07 13.65 -17.01
C LEU A 53 20.20 14.48 -17.64
N SER A 54 21.45 14.32 -17.15
CA SER A 54 22.63 15.05 -17.65
C SER A 54 23.16 14.51 -18.97
N ASN A 55 22.73 13.33 -19.40
CA ASN A 55 23.21 12.73 -20.63
C ASN A 55 22.49 13.30 -21.86
N LYS A 56 23.16 14.15 -22.62
CA LYS A 56 22.64 14.79 -23.86
C LYS A 56 22.12 13.78 -24.89
N LYS A 57 22.63 12.54 -24.90
CA LYS A 57 22.17 11.47 -25.81
C LYS A 57 20.74 11.04 -25.58
N ASN A 58 20.19 11.28 -24.39
CA ASN A 58 18.81 10.94 -24.07
C ASN A 58 17.80 11.89 -24.72
N ASN A 59 18.25 13.03 -25.27
CA ASN A 59 17.45 13.99 -26.03
C ASN A 59 16.12 14.37 -25.35
N LEU A 60 16.20 14.64 -24.03
CA LEU A 60 15.03 15.02 -23.23
C LEU A 60 14.54 16.40 -23.65
N LYS A 61 13.24 16.51 -23.92
CA LYS A 61 12.61 17.75 -24.40
C LYS A 61 11.99 18.58 -23.29
N PHE A 62 11.47 17.90 -22.25
CA PHE A 62 10.73 18.51 -21.14
C PHE A 62 11.54 18.56 -19.84
N LEU A 63 12.23 17.47 -19.52
CA LEU A 63 13.02 17.34 -18.29
C LEU A 63 14.42 17.93 -18.48
N GLY A 64 14.63 19.14 -17.98
CA GLY A 64 15.96 19.76 -17.94
C GLY A 64 16.84 19.21 -16.80
N LYS A 65 18.08 19.73 -16.71
CA LYS A 65 19.10 19.33 -15.70
C LYS A 65 18.92 20.00 -14.33
N SER A 66 17.75 20.51 -13.98
CA SER A 66 17.56 21.18 -12.70
C SER A 66 17.53 20.17 -11.55
N GLU A 67 18.18 20.50 -10.42
CA GLU A 67 18.12 19.68 -9.20
C GLU A 67 16.68 19.43 -8.73
N SER A 68 15.79 20.40 -8.91
CA SER A 68 14.37 20.25 -8.61
C SER A 68 13.69 19.15 -9.44
N ASN A 69 14.19 18.87 -10.64
CA ASN A 69 13.65 17.82 -11.50
C ASN A 69 14.10 16.42 -11.06
N ILE A 70 15.23 16.28 -10.37
CA ILE A 70 15.70 14.99 -9.86
C ILE A 70 14.69 14.43 -8.86
N ASP A 71 14.29 15.22 -7.86
CA ASP A 71 13.33 14.80 -6.84
C ASP A 71 11.94 14.54 -7.44
N MET A 72 11.51 15.40 -8.36
CA MET A 72 10.25 15.21 -9.08
C MET A 72 10.25 13.90 -9.87
N VAL A 73 11.31 13.62 -10.64
CA VAL A 73 11.42 12.39 -11.42
C VAL A 73 11.52 11.17 -10.53
N MET A 74 12.28 11.25 -9.43
CA MET A 74 12.38 10.17 -8.44
C MET A 74 11.00 9.84 -7.83
N THR A 75 10.24 10.87 -7.48
CA THR A 75 8.87 10.71 -6.98
C THR A 75 7.97 10.07 -8.03
N GLN A 76 8.02 10.54 -9.28
CA GLN A 76 7.22 9.97 -10.38
C GLN A 76 7.53 8.48 -10.62
N ILE A 77 8.83 8.11 -10.68
CA ILE A 77 9.22 6.70 -10.86
C ILE A 77 8.73 5.86 -9.67
N THR A 78 8.84 6.38 -8.45
CA THR A 78 8.35 5.71 -7.25
C THR A 78 6.83 5.45 -7.33
N GLU A 79 6.06 6.46 -7.68
CA GLU A 79 4.60 6.33 -7.83
C GLU A 79 4.22 5.36 -8.97
N LEU A 80 4.88 5.43 -10.12
CA LEU A 80 4.67 4.48 -11.20
C LEU A 80 4.88 3.03 -10.73
N LYS A 81 5.95 2.77 -9.98
CA LYS A 81 6.25 1.44 -9.42
C LYS A 81 5.20 1.00 -8.40
N LYS A 82 4.85 1.85 -7.45
CA LYS A 82 3.82 1.54 -6.42
C LYS A 82 2.47 1.18 -7.05
N HIS A 83 2.11 1.88 -8.14
CA HIS A 83 0.90 1.61 -8.90
C HIS A 83 1.05 0.48 -9.92
N GLY A 84 2.21 -0.18 -9.97
CA GLY A 84 2.49 -1.28 -10.89
C GLY A 84 2.39 -0.86 -12.35
N VAL A 85 2.76 0.39 -12.68
CA VAL A 85 2.82 0.88 -14.05
C VAL A 85 4.15 0.48 -14.66
N THR A 86 4.08 -0.41 -15.64
CA THR A 86 5.25 -0.91 -16.37
C THR A 86 5.64 0.02 -17.51
N LEU A 87 6.84 -0.18 -18.08
CA LEU A 87 7.27 0.51 -19.30
C LEU A 87 6.32 0.23 -20.47
N GLU A 88 5.76 -0.96 -20.54
CA GLU A 88 4.78 -1.34 -21.55
C GLU A 88 3.47 -0.56 -21.40
N ASN A 89 2.96 -0.41 -20.17
CA ASN A 89 1.79 0.44 -19.89
C ASN A 89 2.02 1.89 -20.30
N LEU A 90 3.23 2.44 -20.03
CA LEU A 90 3.57 3.80 -20.44
C LEU A 90 3.62 3.95 -21.95
N LYS A 91 4.17 2.95 -22.65
CA LYS A 91 4.21 2.94 -24.12
C LYS A 91 2.81 2.91 -24.71
N THR A 92 1.92 2.04 -24.21
CA THR A 92 0.51 1.99 -24.63
C THR A 92 -0.20 3.32 -24.39
N LEU A 93 0.05 3.98 -23.24
CA LEU A 93 -0.51 5.28 -22.94
C LEU A 93 -0.04 6.36 -23.93
N MET A 94 1.26 6.36 -24.28
CA MET A 94 1.82 7.28 -25.25
C MET A 94 1.16 7.12 -26.63
N GLU A 95 0.91 5.87 -27.06
CA GLU A 95 0.22 5.56 -28.31
C GLU A 95 -1.24 6.06 -28.30
N GLN A 96 -1.91 6.05 -27.14
CA GLN A 96 -3.28 6.52 -26.99
C GLN A 96 -3.39 8.05 -26.96
N VAL A 97 -2.42 8.76 -26.38
CA VAL A 97 -2.39 10.24 -26.32
C VAL A 97 -2.22 10.80 -27.74
N GLY A 98 -1.39 10.15 -28.58
CA GLY A 98 -1.20 10.51 -29.98
C GLY A 98 -0.81 11.96 -30.20
N GLU A 99 -1.06 12.48 -31.40
CA GLU A 99 -0.68 13.83 -31.83
C GLU A 99 -1.59 14.95 -31.21
N ASN A 100 -2.60 14.58 -30.40
CA ASN A 100 -3.58 15.53 -29.89
C ASN A 100 -3.04 16.47 -28.81
N ASP A 101 -1.99 16.07 -28.07
CA ASP A 101 -1.34 16.88 -27.04
C ASP A 101 0.18 16.68 -27.07
N LEU A 102 0.85 17.45 -27.91
CA LEU A 102 2.32 17.41 -28.08
C LEU A 102 3.07 17.69 -26.77
N TYR A 103 2.51 18.46 -25.86
CA TYR A 103 3.13 18.76 -24.56
C TYR A 103 3.11 17.51 -23.66
N LEU A 104 1.96 16.85 -23.57
CA LEU A 104 1.80 15.62 -22.79
C LEU A 104 2.62 14.49 -23.41
N GLU A 105 2.62 14.35 -24.72
CA GLU A 105 3.43 13.36 -25.43
C GLU A 105 4.93 13.53 -25.10
N ASN A 106 5.48 14.73 -25.22
CA ASN A 106 6.88 15.01 -24.91
C ASN A 106 7.21 14.72 -23.42
N LYS A 107 6.30 15.03 -22.51
CA LYS A 107 6.44 14.74 -21.08
C LYS A 107 6.48 13.23 -20.82
N LEU A 108 5.54 12.49 -21.41
CA LEU A 108 5.49 11.02 -21.27
C LEU A 108 6.71 10.35 -21.89
N GLN A 109 7.18 10.85 -23.05
CA GLN A 109 8.39 10.36 -23.72
C GLN A 109 9.64 10.52 -22.83
N ASP A 110 9.78 11.68 -22.19
CA ASP A 110 10.89 11.93 -21.26
C ASP A 110 10.82 11.02 -20.05
N ILE A 111 9.64 10.88 -19.42
CA ILE A 111 9.41 9.98 -18.27
C ILE A 111 9.74 8.53 -18.67
N TYR A 112 9.24 8.06 -19.82
CA TYR A 112 9.53 6.72 -20.34
C TYR A 112 11.05 6.52 -20.54
N THR A 113 11.73 7.50 -21.15
CA THR A 113 13.17 7.43 -21.41
C THR A 113 13.96 7.34 -20.10
N VAL A 114 13.63 8.18 -19.12
CA VAL A 114 14.32 8.18 -17.83
C VAL A 114 14.03 6.89 -17.06
N TYR A 115 12.79 6.44 -17.03
CA TYR A 115 12.41 5.21 -16.33
C TYR A 115 13.07 3.98 -16.97
N SER A 116 13.07 3.86 -18.30
CA SER A 116 13.74 2.78 -19.02
C SER A 116 15.24 2.74 -18.72
N LYS A 117 15.92 3.90 -18.82
CA LYS A 117 17.36 4.00 -18.52
C LYS A 117 17.68 3.72 -17.05
N PHE A 118 16.80 4.11 -16.14
CA PHE A 118 16.94 3.81 -14.73
C PHE A 118 16.85 2.28 -14.50
N GLN A 119 15.86 1.63 -15.08
CA GLN A 119 15.69 0.17 -14.99
C GLN A 119 16.91 -0.58 -15.58
N GLU A 120 17.41 -0.18 -16.75
CA GLU A 120 18.63 -0.77 -17.34
C GLU A 120 19.81 -0.73 -16.38
N LYS A 121 20.01 0.41 -15.65
CA LYS A 121 21.15 0.58 -14.75
C LYS A 121 21.03 -0.25 -13.47
N ILE A 122 19.82 -0.47 -12.97
CA ILE A 122 19.64 -1.16 -11.70
C ILE A 122 19.51 -2.68 -11.85
N VAL A 123 18.99 -3.17 -12.98
CA VAL A 123 18.52 -4.57 -13.14
C VAL A 123 19.58 -5.61 -12.77
N ASN A 124 20.86 -5.34 -13.04
CA ASN A 124 21.92 -6.32 -12.83
C ASN A 124 22.61 -6.23 -11.46
N ASN A 125 22.70 -5.03 -10.87
CA ASN A 125 23.57 -4.78 -9.73
C ASN A 125 22.84 -4.34 -8.47
N TYR A 126 21.63 -3.82 -8.60
CA TYR A 126 20.90 -3.20 -7.51
C TYR A 126 19.49 -3.74 -7.41
N VAL A 127 18.92 -3.65 -6.20
CA VAL A 127 17.49 -3.78 -5.93
C VAL A 127 16.97 -2.40 -5.52
N ASP A 128 15.97 -1.93 -6.21
CA ASP A 128 15.22 -0.75 -5.76
C ASP A 128 14.26 -1.19 -4.64
N GLU A 129 14.25 -0.45 -3.54
CA GLU A 129 13.33 -0.68 -2.42
C GLU A 129 11.87 -0.74 -2.89
N ASN A 130 11.51 0.04 -3.91
CA ASN A 130 10.16 0.02 -4.50
C ASN A 130 9.84 -1.26 -5.30
N ASP A 131 10.83 -2.08 -5.64
CA ASP A 131 10.63 -3.37 -6.27
C ASP A 131 10.55 -4.53 -5.26
N ALA A 132 10.80 -4.25 -3.98
CA ALA A 132 10.84 -5.27 -2.92
C ALA A 132 9.55 -6.09 -2.83
N LEU A 133 8.38 -5.44 -2.99
CA LEU A 133 7.08 -6.13 -2.95
C LEU A 133 6.79 -6.94 -4.22
N THR A 134 7.25 -6.49 -5.37
CA THR A 134 7.17 -7.26 -6.61
C THR A 134 8.06 -8.51 -6.55
N ILE A 135 9.25 -8.37 -5.95
CA ILE A 135 10.15 -9.51 -5.70
C ILE A 135 9.51 -10.45 -4.68
N LEU A 136 8.97 -9.93 -3.58
CA LEU A 136 8.25 -10.71 -2.59
C LEU A 136 7.13 -11.53 -3.23
N GLU A 137 6.26 -10.90 -4.03
CA GLU A 137 5.17 -11.58 -4.73
C GLU A 137 5.68 -12.78 -5.52
N SER A 138 6.76 -12.60 -6.30
CA SER A 138 7.34 -13.68 -7.09
C SER A 138 7.99 -14.80 -6.25
N GLN A 139 8.55 -14.46 -5.09
CA GLN A 139 9.22 -15.40 -4.19
C GLN A 139 8.25 -16.18 -3.32
N LEU A 140 7.05 -15.66 -3.05
CA LEU A 140 6.05 -16.36 -2.25
C LEU A 140 5.64 -17.71 -2.83
N ASP A 141 5.71 -17.89 -4.15
CA ASP A 141 5.43 -19.18 -4.77
C ASP A 141 6.56 -20.23 -4.55
N ALA A 142 7.75 -19.77 -4.14
CA ALA A 142 8.93 -20.61 -3.94
C ALA A 142 9.18 -20.97 -2.46
N THR A 143 8.35 -20.51 -1.54
CA THR A 143 8.47 -20.80 -0.10
C THR A 143 7.17 -21.33 0.46
N ASP A 144 7.28 -22.18 1.46
CA ASP A 144 6.17 -22.69 2.29
C ASP A 144 6.08 -21.96 3.66
N MET A 145 6.77 -20.82 3.82
CA MET A 145 6.90 -20.10 5.09
C MET A 145 5.56 -19.80 5.74
N PHE A 146 4.54 -19.47 4.95
CA PHE A 146 3.22 -19.11 5.45
C PHE A 146 2.23 -20.26 5.47
N LYS A 147 2.64 -21.48 5.08
CA LYS A 147 1.81 -22.68 5.23
C LYS A 147 1.51 -22.93 6.70
N ASN A 148 0.24 -23.20 6.99
CA ASN A 148 -0.24 -23.42 8.36
C ASN A 148 -0.05 -22.21 9.31
N THR A 149 0.08 -21.00 8.76
CA THR A 149 0.23 -19.76 9.52
C THR A 149 -1.09 -19.00 9.48
N GLU A 150 -1.49 -18.42 10.60
CA GLU A 150 -2.54 -17.42 10.65
C GLU A 150 -1.94 -16.03 10.49
N ILE A 151 -2.49 -15.23 9.59
CA ILE A 151 -2.02 -13.89 9.27
C ILE A 151 -3.07 -12.86 9.68
N TYR A 152 -2.65 -11.84 10.41
CA TYR A 152 -3.48 -10.72 10.81
C TYR A 152 -2.94 -9.45 10.18
N ILE A 153 -3.78 -8.75 9.40
CA ILE A 153 -3.45 -7.49 8.74
C ILE A 153 -4.31 -6.41 9.37
N ASP A 154 -3.68 -5.47 10.07
CA ASP A 154 -4.36 -4.50 10.93
C ASP A 154 -3.88 -3.06 10.64
N GLU A 155 -4.76 -2.07 10.90
CA GLU A 155 -4.52 -0.63 10.75
C GLU A 155 -4.28 -0.13 9.31
N PHE A 156 -4.73 -0.84 8.28
CA PHE A 156 -4.66 -0.36 6.90
C PHE A 156 -5.99 0.28 6.46
N VAL A 157 -5.90 1.49 5.89
CA VAL A 157 -7.04 2.15 5.22
C VAL A 157 -7.20 1.61 3.79
N GLY A 158 -6.08 1.30 3.15
CA GLY A 158 -6.03 0.75 1.80
C GLY A 158 -4.65 0.17 1.51
N PHE A 159 -4.52 -0.45 0.35
CA PHE A 159 -3.30 -1.10 -0.09
C PHE A 159 -2.89 -0.61 -1.48
N THR A 160 -1.60 -0.58 -1.73
CA THR A 160 -1.05 -0.39 -3.07
C THR A 160 -1.33 -1.63 -3.94
N LYS A 161 -1.19 -1.50 -5.25
CA LYS A 161 -1.35 -2.63 -6.17
C LYS A 161 -0.39 -3.79 -5.85
N GLN A 162 0.85 -3.46 -5.46
CA GLN A 162 1.84 -4.45 -5.06
C GLN A 162 1.43 -5.18 -3.76
N GLU A 163 0.92 -4.45 -2.76
CA GLU A 163 0.45 -5.05 -1.51
C GLU A 163 -0.76 -5.97 -1.75
N TYR A 164 -1.71 -5.56 -2.60
CA TYR A 164 -2.81 -6.43 -2.99
C TYR A 164 -2.33 -7.72 -3.68
N ALA A 165 -1.29 -7.65 -4.53
CA ALA A 165 -0.71 -8.82 -5.17
C ALA A 165 -0.08 -9.77 -4.14
N VAL A 166 0.64 -9.23 -3.15
CA VAL A 166 1.17 -10.01 -2.02
C VAL A 166 0.03 -10.63 -1.21
N ILE A 167 -1.02 -9.89 -0.86
CA ILE A 167 -2.20 -10.41 -0.14
C ILE A 167 -2.84 -11.56 -0.91
N ALA A 168 -2.97 -11.45 -2.24
CA ALA A 168 -3.52 -12.51 -3.08
C ALA A 168 -2.70 -13.82 -2.99
N LYS A 169 -1.38 -13.73 -2.85
CA LYS A 169 -0.50 -14.90 -2.63
C LYS A 169 -0.67 -15.47 -1.22
N LEU A 170 -0.72 -14.60 -0.20
CA LEU A 170 -0.91 -15.03 1.18
C LEU A 170 -2.27 -15.72 1.39
N LEU A 171 -3.34 -15.25 0.75
CA LEU A 171 -4.66 -15.91 0.77
C LEU A 171 -4.64 -17.34 0.23
N LYS A 172 -3.75 -17.65 -0.70
CA LYS A 172 -3.61 -19.01 -1.24
C LYS A 172 -2.75 -19.92 -0.37
N GLN A 173 -1.87 -19.35 0.45
CA GLN A 173 -0.84 -20.11 1.15
C GLN A 173 -1.15 -20.28 2.64
N ALA A 174 -1.62 -19.23 3.31
CA ALA A 174 -1.91 -19.24 4.72
C ALA A 174 -3.13 -20.09 5.08
N SER A 175 -3.18 -20.61 6.31
CA SER A 175 -4.34 -21.34 6.83
C SER A 175 -5.53 -20.41 7.05
N LYS A 176 -5.26 -19.18 7.49
CA LYS A 176 -6.26 -18.13 7.70
C LYS A 176 -5.63 -16.74 7.54
N VAL A 177 -6.37 -15.82 6.91
CA VAL A 177 -6.00 -14.40 6.84
C VAL A 177 -7.14 -13.58 7.40
N THR A 178 -6.87 -12.82 8.45
CA THR A 178 -7.82 -11.91 9.09
C THR A 178 -7.40 -10.48 8.79
N ILE A 179 -8.30 -9.69 8.21
CA ILE A 179 -8.03 -8.29 7.85
C ILE A 179 -9.01 -7.40 8.60
N THR A 180 -8.50 -6.45 9.38
CA THR A 180 -9.34 -5.46 10.05
C THR A 180 -9.45 -4.20 9.20
N VAL A 181 -10.67 -3.68 9.07
CA VAL A 181 -10.93 -2.44 8.34
C VAL A 181 -11.91 -1.59 9.14
N THR A 182 -11.58 -0.33 9.35
CA THR A 182 -12.50 0.62 10.01
C THR A 182 -13.60 1.02 9.03
N SER A 183 -14.85 0.69 9.35
CA SER A 183 -16.01 1.05 8.54
C SER A 183 -17.28 1.04 9.37
N ASN A 184 -18.31 1.71 8.91
CA ASN A 184 -19.67 1.68 9.49
C ASN A 184 -20.54 0.57 8.87
N SER A 185 -20.14 0.02 7.72
CA SER A 185 -20.83 -1.09 7.04
C SER A 185 -19.89 -1.72 6.01
N MET A 186 -20.29 -2.89 5.48
CA MET A 186 -19.58 -3.55 4.36
C MET A 186 -19.97 -2.98 3.00
N GLU A 187 -21.15 -2.37 2.92
CA GLU A 187 -21.73 -1.91 1.66
C GLU A 187 -21.20 -0.54 1.27
N LYS A 188 -20.81 -0.40 0.02
CA LYS A 188 -20.44 0.87 -0.58
C LYS A 188 -21.70 1.64 -0.97
N THR A 189 -21.77 2.91 -0.59
CA THR A 189 -22.84 3.81 -1.05
C THR A 189 -22.47 4.45 -2.38
N ASP A 190 -23.45 4.75 -3.22
CA ASP A 190 -23.22 5.40 -4.53
C ASP A 190 -22.74 6.86 -4.39
N GLU A 191 -22.90 7.46 -3.22
CA GLU A 191 -22.51 8.84 -2.93
C GLU A 191 -21.16 8.93 -2.22
N ALA A 192 -20.08 8.87 -3.00
CA ALA A 192 -18.70 8.97 -2.49
C ALA A 192 -18.42 10.23 -1.66
N SER A 193 -19.13 11.34 -1.93
CA SER A 193 -18.87 12.64 -1.30
C SER A 193 -19.33 12.74 0.16
N ASN A 194 -20.23 11.85 0.61
CA ASN A 194 -20.84 11.91 1.93
C ASN A 194 -20.43 10.77 2.87
N ASP A 195 -19.65 9.81 2.40
CA ASP A 195 -19.21 8.65 3.19
C ASP A 195 -17.73 8.75 3.54
N ILE A 196 -17.44 9.07 4.80
CA ILE A 196 -16.06 9.14 5.31
C ILE A 196 -15.31 7.80 5.21
N PHE A 197 -16.03 6.70 5.13
CA PHE A 197 -15.47 5.35 5.00
C PHE A 197 -15.45 4.84 3.57
N PHE A 198 -15.71 5.71 2.59
CA PHE A 198 -15.76 5.30 1.18
C PHE A 198 -14.51 4.56 0.73
N SER A 199 -13.31 5.10 1.01
CA SER A 199 -12.04 4.44 0.67
C SER A 199 -11.84 3.11 1.38
N ASN A 200 -12.30 3.00 2.63
CA ASN A 200 -12.25 1.74 3.39
C ASN A 200 -13.18 0.69 2.78
N LYS A 201 -14.37 1.10 2.34
CA LYS A 201 -15.33 0.21 1.65
C LYS A 201 -14.81 -0.23 0.27
N GLU A 202 -14.12 0.65 -0.46
CA GLU A 202 -13.41 0.25 -1.68
C GLU A 202 -12.33 -0.80 -1.40
N THR A 203 -11.63 -0.68 -0.28
CA THR A 203 -10.64 -1.66 0.16
C THR A 203 -11.29 -3.00 0.47
N ILE A 204 -12.41 -3.01 1.19
CA ILE A 204 -13.19 -4.23 1.46
C ILE A 204 -13.62 -4.90 0.14
N GLU A 205 -14.21 -4.13 -0.77
CA GLU A 205 -14.66 -4.64 -2.09
C GLU A 205 -13.49 -5.27 -2.88
N LYS A 206 -12.33 -4.62 -2.90
CA LYS A 206 -11.13 -5.14 -3.57
C LYS A 206 -10.64 -6.44 -2.94
N ILE A 207 -10.62 -6.51 -1.59
CA ILE A 207 -10.20 -7.72 -0.87
C ILE A 207 -11.16 -8.89 -1.17
N LEU A 208 -12.47 -8.65 -1.11
CA LEU A 208 -13.48 -9.67 -1.43
C LEU A 208 -13.37 -10.16 -2.88
N ARG A 209 -13.11 -9.25 -3.82
CA ARG A 209 -12.85 -9.62 -5.22
C ARG A 209 -11.62 -10.51 -5.35
N ILE A 210 -10.51 -10.15 -4.68
CA ILE A 210 -9.27 -10.95 -4.67
C ILE A 210 -9.54 -12.33 -4.06
N ALA A 211 -10.28 -12.42 -2.95
CA ALA A 211 -10.66 -13.69 -2.34
C ALA A 211 -11.45 -14.58 -3.32
N LYS A 212 -12.39 -13.99 -4.07
CA LYS A 212 -13.13 -14.69 -5.13
C LYS A 212 -12.23 -15.18 -6.28
N GLU A 213 -11.31 -14.33 -6.75
CA GLU A 213 -10.34 -14.66 -7.81
C GLU A 213 -9.36 -15.76 -7.38
N THR A 214 -8.95 -15.75 -6.11
CA THR A 214 -8.08 -16.77 -5.52
C THR A 214 -8.82 -18.03 -5.08
N LYS A 215 -10.16 -18.05 -5.18
CA LYS A 215 -11.06 -19.13 -4.70
C LYS A 215 -10.90 -19.40 -3.21
N THR A 216 -10.58 -18.37 -2.43
CA THR A 216 -10.47 -18.43 -0.98
C THR A 216 -11.87 -18.27 -0.36
N ALA A 217 -12.24 -19.16 0.55
CA ALA A 217 -13.50 -19.03 1.30
C ALA A 217 -13.45 -17.80 2.22
N VAL A 218 -14.53 -17.05 2.27
CA VAL A 218 -14.68 -15.88 3.15
C VAL A 218 -15.65 -16.25 4.28
N GLU A 219 -15.23 -16.08 5.52
CA GLU A 219 -16.06 -16.25 6.70
C GLU A 219 -17.00 -15.06 6.87
N GLU A 220 -18.05 -15.23 7.67
CA GLU A 220 -18.94 -14.13 8.05
C GLU A 220 -18.16 -13.02 8.76
N PRO A 221 -18.39 -11.75 8.41
CA PRO A 221 -17.66 -10.64 9.00
C PRO A 221 -18.01 -10.45 10.48
N VAL A 222 -17.01 -10.12 11.28
CA VAL A 222 -17.18 -9.80 12.70
C VAL A 222 -17.22 -8.29 12.89
N PHE A 223 -18.34 -7.77 13.40
CA PHE A 223 -18.49 -6.36 13.70
C PHE A 223 -18.16 -6.08 15.17
N LEU A 224 -17.19 -5.18 15.40
CA LEU A 224 -16.80 -4.74 16.73
C LEU A 224 -17.62 -3.51 17.15
N GLU A 225 -18.78 -3.73 17.73
CA GLU A 225 -19.75 -2.67 18.07
C GLU A 225 -19.48 -2.00 19.43
N LYS A 226 -18.70 -2.65 20.31
CA LYS A 226 -18.45 -2.12 21.66
C LYS A 226 -17.37 -1.03 21.63
N ILE A 227 -17.73 0.14 22.11
CA ILE A 227 -16.81 1.27 22.24
C ILE A 227 -16.13 1.18 23.61
N TYR A 228 -14.90 0.70 23.64
CA TYR A 228 -14.10 0.63 24.87
C TYR A 228 -13.30 1.91 25.13
N ARG A 229 -13.08 2.73 24.09
CA ARG A 229 -12.23 3.91 24.12
C ARG A 229 -12.83 5.04 24.96
N PHE A 230 -14.13 5.24 24.87
CA PHE A 230 -14.81 6.34 25.55
C PHE A 230 -15.68 5.81 26.70
N LYS A 231 -15.47 6.40 27.91
CA LYS A 231 -16.25 6.06 29.09
C LYS A 231 -17.47 6.97 29.29
N SER A 232 -17.46 8.17 28.69
CA SER A 232 -18.54 9.13 28.80
C SER A 232 -19.59 8.96 27.70
N LYS A 233 -20.86 9.21 28.03
CA LYS A 233 -21.99 9.07 27.10
C LYS A 233 -21.94 10.12 25.98
N GLU A 234 -21.51 11.33 26.30
CA GLU A 234 -21.39 12.43 25.34
C GLU A 234 -20.29 12.17 24.30
N LEU A 235 -19.14 11.60 24.70
CA LEU A 235 -18.10 11.21 23.75
C LEU A 235 -18.53 10.05 22.87
N ASN A 236 -19.26 9.08 23.43
CA ASN A 236 -19.85 8.01 22.63
C ASN A 236 -20.89 8.53 21.64
N HIS A 237 -21.67 9.56 22.03
CA HIS A 237 -22.61 10.18 21.12
C HIS A 237 -21.90 10.89 19.96
N ILE A 238 -20.85 11.64 20.25
CA ILE A 238 -20.03 12.33 19.22
C ILE A 238 -19.43 11.31 18.26
N GLU A 239 -18.79 10.28 18.78
CA GLU A 239 -18.16 9.24 17.95
C GLU A 239 -19.16 8.62 16.98
N ARG A 240 -20.37 8.30 17.43
CA ARG A 240 -21.40 7.67 16.59
C ARG A 240 -22.09 8.61 15.61
N ASN A 241 -22.13 9.92 15.90
CA ASN A 241 -23.00 10.83 15.18
C ASN A 241 -22.28 12.03 14.55
N LEU A 242 -20.96 12.20 14.73
CA LEU A 242 -20.21 13.35 14.26
C LEU A 242 -20.40 13.64 12.77
N TYR A 243 -20.51 12.60 11.97
CA TYR A 243 -20.63 12.69 10.50
C TYR A 243 -22.02 12.31 9.98
N ASN A 244 -23.03 12.16 10.86
CA ASN A 244 -24.38 11.86 10.45
C ASN A 244 -25.09 13.12 9.92
N PHE A 245 -25.79 12.97 8.80
CA PHE A 245 -26.71 14.00 8.32
C PHE A 245 -28.10 13.38 8.10
N PRO A 246 -29.17 14.00 8.63
CA PRO A 246 -29.16 15.14 9.56
C PRO A 246 -28.46 14.79 10.89
N TYR A 247 -27.78 15.78 11.48
CA TYR A 247 -27.08 15.57 12.75
C TYR A 247 -28.05 15.25 13.88
N LYS A 248 -27.61 14.41 14.81
CA LYS A 248 -28.39 14.03 16.00
C LYS A 248 -27.89 14.80 17.20
N LYS A 249 -28.80 15.59 17.82
CA LYS A 249 -28.50 16.35 19.03
C LYS A 249 -28.30 15.39 20.23
N TYR A 250 -27.37 15.74 21.10
CA TYR A 250 -27.23 15.08 22.40
C TYR A 250 -28.11 15.77 23.44
N ASP A 251 -29.00 15.02 24.08
CA ASP A 251 -29.96 15.55 25.05
C ASP A 251 -29.54 15.31 26.51
N GLY A 252 -28.33 14.75 26.76
CA GLY A 252 -27.78 14.51 28.10
C GLY A 252 -27.00 15.69 28.67
N SER A 253 -26.61 15.57 29.96
CA SER A 253 -25.64 16.50 30.58
C SER A 253 -24.27 16.34 29.95
N VAL A 254 -23.57 17.45 29.73
CA VAL A 254 -22.22 17.49 29.18
C VAL A 254 -21.24 17.85 30.29
N GLU A 255 -20.51 16.86 30.80
CA GLU A 255 -19.55 17.05 31.92
C GLU A 255 -18.10 16.87 31.49
N ASN A 256 -17.85 16.06 30.44
CA ASN A 256 -16.50 15.65 30.02
C ASN A 256 -16.11 16.21 28.63
N LEU A 257 -16.79 17.25 28.18
CA LEU A 257 -16.50 17.89 26.90
C LEU A 257 -16.32 19.40 27.12
N SER A 258 -15.20 19.94 26.65
CA SER A 258 -14.93 21.39 26.65
C SER A 258 -14.60 21.83 25.24
N LEU A 259 -15.22 22.93 24.81
CA LEU A 259 -14.90 23.58 23.53
C LEU A 259 -14.01 24.79 23.84
N PHE A 260 -12.83 24.80 23.26
CA PHE A 260 -11.93 25.97 23.31
C PHE A 260 -12.03 26.68 21.95
N LEU A 261 -12.42 27.97 21.99
CA LEU A 261 -12.50 28.85 20.82
C LEU A 261 -11.26 29.72 20.73
#